data_fda8e62631a7b67d7340e0ae8287e595
#
_entry.id   fda8e62631a7b67d7340e0ae8287e595
#
_cell.length_a   1.000
_cell.length_b   1.000
_cell.length_c   1.000
_cell.angle_alpha   90.00
_cell.angle_beta   90.00
_cell.angle_gamma   90.00
#
_symmetry.space_group_name_H-M   'P 1'
#
loop_
_entity.id
_entity.type
_entity.pdbx_description
1 polymer ?
#
loop_
_entity_poly.entity_id
_entity_poly.type
_entity_poly.pdbx_seq_one_letter_code
_entity_poly.pdbx_strand_id
1 'polypeptide(L)'
;MQLTGAQIVIECLKEQNVDTVFGYPGGAILNVYDELYKHQNEIRHVLTSHEQGASHAADGYARSTGKVGVCFATSGPGATNLVTGIATAYMDSVPMVAITCNVNVPLLGKDSFQEIDIAGITMPITKHNFIVKDIHKLADTIRRAFKIAQTGRPGPVLVDIPKDITAAKTEYKAKEPEVIAGISQTITEEDLNKAVKMIQKAKKPYIFVGGGAVISGASEELKRFVKMVDAPVCDSLMGKGAFDGEDDLYTGMLGMHGTKASNLGVSECDLLIAIGVRFSDRVLGNAKKFASQADILQFDVDPAEINKNIQTDASVIGDIKEILLRVNERLTQMNHTEWITHIMDYKVKYPLTYPKTGLSGPYVIEDIYKETNGDAIIVTEVGQHQMWAAQYYKYKKPRTLLTSGGLGTMGYGLGAAIGAQIGCPEKQVINIAGDGCFRMNMNEIATAVRQKLPLIEVIINNHVLGMVRQWQDLFYEKRYSATVLDDGVDYVKLAEAMGAAGYRATNREEFNKALKKALASDTPVVIDCIINSDDKVWPMVAPGEAISSAFTGDDLKKKQEE
;
A
#
# COMPACT_ATOMS: atom_id res chain seq x y z
N MET A 1 20.99 33.57 -7.21
CA MET A 1 22.42 33.20 -7.06
C MET A 1 22.78 32.24 -8.20
N GLN A 2 24.06 32.15 -8.57
CA GLN A 2 24.51 31.19 -9.60
C GLN A 2 24.76 29.83 -8.96
N LEU A 3 24.00 28.80 -9.35
CA LEU A 3 24.14 27.44 -8.84
C LEU A 3 24.34 26.42 -9.97
N THR A 4 25.01 25.32 -9.65
CA THR A 4 25.08 24.16 -10.54
C THR A 4 23.73 23.42 -10.55
N GLY A 5 23.49 22.58 -11.58
CA GLY A 5 22.29 21.75 -11.60
C GLY A 5 22.19 20.83 -10.40
N ALA A 6 23.30 20.26 -9.93
CA ALA A 6 23.31 19.45 -8.72
C ALA A 6 22.88 20.23 -7.47
N GLN A 7 23.37 21.46 -7.30
CA GLN A 7 22.94 22.35 -6.23
C GLN A 7 21.46 22.71 -6.34
N ILE A 8 20.97 22.96 -7.55
CA ILE A 8 19.54 23.23 -7.79
C ILE A 8 18.67 22.04 -7.39
N VAL A 9 19.09 20.81 -7.67
CA VAL A 9 18.36 19.61 -7.22
C VAL A 9 18.21 19.62 -5.71
N ILE A 10 19.30 19.81 -4.96
CA ILE A 10 19.27 19.82 -3.49
C ILE A 10 18.42 20.98 -2.95
N GLU A 11 18.60 22.19 -3.47
CA GLU A 11 17.79 23.34 -3.03
C GLU A 11 16.29 23.15 -3.32
N CYS A 12 15.92 22.58 -4.49
CA CYS A 12 14.53 22.27 -4.78
C CYS A 12 13.96 21.20 -3.84
N LEU A 13 14.74 20.19 -3.42
CA LEU A 13 14.29 19.21 -2.43
C LEU A 13 14.05 19.87 -1.07
N LYS A 14 14.92 20.79 -0.65
CA LYS A 14 14.73 21.59 0.59
C LYS A 14 13.47 22.47 0.50
N GLU A 15 13.25 23.14 -0.63
CA GLU A 15 12.00 23.89 -0.88
C GLU A 15 10.75 23.01 -0.69
N GLN A 16 10.81 21.74 -1.10
CA GLN A 16 9.69 20.81 -1.00
C GLN A 16 9.62 20.08 0.36
N ASN A 17 10.38 20.54 1.35
CA ASN A 17 10.46 19.95 2.70
C ASN A 17 10.85 18.47 2.71
N VAL A 18 11.70 18.05 1.76
CA VAL A 18 12.24 16.69 1.72
C VAL A 18 13.36 16.60 2.74
N ASP A 19 13.18 15.75 3.73
CA ASP A 19 14.16 15.47 4.78
C ASP A 19 14.92 14.15 4.58
N THR A 20 14.42 13.29 3.68
CA THR A 20 14.96 11.94 3.45
C THR A 20 14.88 11.56 1.97
N VAL A 21 15.97 11.00 1.45
CA VAL A 21 16.03 10.39 0.11
C VAL A 21 16.62 8.99 0.18
N PHE A 22 16.10 8.09 -0.65
CA PHE A 22 16.52 6.69 -0.74
C PHE A 22 17.24 6.48 -2.07
N GLY A 23 18.33 5.73 -2.11
CA GLY A 23 18.98 5.57 -3.40
C GLY A 23 20.28 4.79 -3.38
N TYR A 24 20.82 4.62 -4.59
CA TYR A 24 22.09 3.96 -4.83
C TYR A 24 22.94 4.82 -5.80
N PRO A 25 24.22 5.14 -5.45
CA PRO A 25 25.08 5.98 -6.29
C PRO A 25 25.55 5.25 -7.55
N GLY A 26 25.91 6.05 -8.57
CA GLY A 26 26.55 5.56 -9.81
C GLY A 26 27.09 6.72 -10.63
N GLY A 27 27.78 6.44 -11.71
CA GLY A 27 28.59 7.40 -12.46
C GLY A 27 27.86 8.64 -12.97
N ALA A 28 26.61 8.50 -13.42
CA ALA A 28 25.86 9.63 -13.97
C ALA A 28 25.32 10.57 -12.90
N ILE A 29 25.02 10.08 -11.67
CA ILE A 29 24.41 10.87 -10.59
C ILE A 29 25.44 11.44 -9.59
N LEU A 30 26.74 11.21 -9.78
CA LEU A 30 27.77 11.59 -8.81
C LEU A 30 27.76 13.08 -8.44
N ASN A 31 27.46 13.98 -9.37
CA ASN A 31 27.41 15.42 -9.08
C ASN A 31 26.32 15.73 -8.03
N VAL A 32 25.18 15.05 -8.10
CA VAL A 32 24.09 15.20 -7.12
C VAL A 32 24.49 14.60 -5.76
N TYR A 33 25.16 13.44 -5.76
CA TYR A 33 25.65 12.82 -4.53
C TYR A 33 26.76 13.62 -3.84
N ASP A 34 27.66 14.28 -4.61
CA ASP A 34 28.68 15.19 -4.05
C ASP A 34 28.03 16.39 -3.36
N GLU A 35 26.98 16.94 -3.97
CA GLU A 35 26.27 18.05 -3.35
C GLU A 35 25.42 17.58 -2.15
N LEU A 36 24.77 16.42 -2.23
CA LEU A 36 24.03 15.83 -1.13
C LEU A 36 24.93 15.58 0.11
N TYR A 37 26.19 15.17 -0.10
CA TYR A 37 27.16 15.00 0.99
C TYR A 37 27.40 16.31 1.78
N LYS A 38 27.39 17.46 1.12
CA LYS A 38 27.53 18.77 1.77
C LYS A 38 26.32 19.15 2.61
N HIS A 39 25.17 18.57 2.30
CA HIS A 39 23.87 18.83 2.96
C HIS A 39 23.35 17.66 3.81
N GLN A 40 24.22 16.72 4.22
CA GLN A 40 23.85 15.52 4.98
C GLN A 40 23.19 15.81 6.36
N ASN A 41 23.34 17.02 6.88
CA ASN A 41 22.66 17.47 8.12
C ASN A 41 21.25 18.01 7.87
N GLU A 42 20.87 18.25 6.61
CA GLU A 42 19.57 18.79 6.20
C GLU A 42 18.71 17.71 5.50
N ILE A 43 19.33 16.87 4.68
CA ILE A 43 18.68 15.78 3.96
C ILE A 43 19.41 14.48 4.29
N ARG A 44 18.71 13.56 4.94
CA ARG A 44 19.21 12.20 5.21
C ARG A 44 19.23 11.39 3.92
N HIS A 45 20.37 10.81 3.58
CA HIS A 45 20.44 9.81 2.53
C HIS A 45 20.43 8.39 3.10
N VAL A 46 19.57 7.54 2.60
CA VAL A 46 19.50 6.11 2.94
C VAL A 46 20.06 5.30 1.78
N LEU A 47 21.26 4.81 1.95
CA LEU A 47 21.87 3.90 0.97
C LEU A 47 21.21 2.54 1.09
N THR A 48 20.48 2.12 0.06
CA THR A 48 19.89 0.79 -0.05
C THR A 48 20.86 -0.21 -0.66
N SER A 49 20.53 -1.48 -0.66
CA SER A 49 21.35 -2.52 -1.30
C SER A 49 21.01 -2.70 -2.79
N HIS A 50 19.84 -2.19 -3.20
CA HIS A 50 19.32 -2.26 -4.57
C HIS A 50 18.35 -1.08 -4.82
N GLU A 51 18.28 -0.56 -6.03
CA GLU A 51 17.40 0.58 -6.35
C GLU A 51 15.92 0.21 -6.24
N GLN A 52 15.54 -1.04 -6.46
CA GLN A 52 14.18 -1.50 -6.19
C GLN A 52 13.85 -1.33 -4.71
N GLY A 53 14.77 -1.67 -3.79
CA GLY A 53 14.63 -1.40 -2.36
C GLY A 53 14.48 0.09 -2.06
N ALA A 54 15.21 0.96 -2.78
CA ALA A 54 15.09 2.41 -2.63
C ALA A 54 13.71 2.92 -3.02
N SER A 55 13.15 2.45 -4.15
CA SER A 55 11.82 2.86 -4.60
C SER A 55 10.72 2.34 -3.65
N HIS A 56 10.85 1.12 -3.12
CA HIS A 56 9.92 0.60 -2.11
C HIS A 56 10.05 1.34 -0.77
N ALA A 57 11.26 1.75 -0.38
CA ALA A 57 11.45 2.56 0.83
C ALA A 57 10.84 3.96 0.67
N ALA A 58 10.98 4.60 -0.48
CA ALA A 58 10.31 5.86 -0.78
C ALA A 58 8.78 5.71 -0.75
N ASP A 59 8.24 4.61 -1.28
CA ASP A 59 6.82 4.26 -1.22
C ASP A 59 6.33 4.09 0.23
N GLY A 60 7.01 3.27 1.03
CA GLY A 60 6.67 3.03 2.43
C GLY A 60 6.74 4.30 3.29
N TYR A 61 7.76 5.15 3.06
CA TYR A 61 7.88 6.47 3.67
C TYR A 61 6.68 7.36 3.33
N ALA A 62 6.29 7.40 2.05
CA ALA A 62 5.17 8.22 1.62
C ALA A 62 3.83 7.75 2.22
N ARG A 63 3.57 6.43 2.24
CA ARG A 63 2.33 5.88 2.82
C ARG A 63 2.22 6.12 4.31
N SER A 64 3.30 5.93 5.06
CA SER A 64 3.30 6.08 6.52
C SER A 64 3.23 7.53 6.97
N THR A 65 3.94 8.43 6.29
CA THR A 65 4.04 9.85 6.68
C THR A 65 3.02 10.77 6.02
N GLY A 66 2.51 10.39 4.83
CA GLY A 66 1.71 11.27 3.97
C GLY A 66 2.53 12.28 3.16
N LYS A 67 3.86 12.30 3.28
CA LYS A 67 4.77 13.13 2.49
C LYS A 67 5.05 12.50 1.12
N VAL A 68 5.70 13.25 0.22
CA VAL A 68 6.19 12.70 -1.06
C VAL A 68 7.44 11.86 -0.80
N GLY A 69 7.46 10.61 -1.26
CA GLY A 69 8.65 9.78 -1.23
C GLY A 69 9.62 10.16 -2.34
N VAL A 70 10.92 10.19 -2.04
CA VAL A 70 11.95 10.55 -3.04
C VAL A 70 12.99 9.45 -3.14
N CYS A 71 13.26 8.98 -4.36
CA CYS A 71 14.33 8.04 -4.62
C CYS A 71 15.26 8.50 -5.75
N PHE A 72 16.54 8.11 -5.63
CA PHE A 72 17.62 8.44 -6.56
C PHE A 72 18.18 7.19 -7.21
N ALA A 73 18.45 7.26 -8.52
CA ALA A 73 19.22 6.24 -9.23
C ALA A 73 20.10 6.82 -10.32
N THR A 74 21.18 6.12 -10.62
CA THR A 74 22.02 6.41 -11.79
C THR A 74 21.32 5.96 -13.08
N SER A 75 21.97 6.21 -14.21
CA SER A 75 21.51 5.79 -15.55
C SER A 75 21.51 4.26 -15.73
N GLY A 76 20.94 3.81 -16.85
CA GLY A 76 20.97 2.41 -17.26
C GLY A 76 20.32 1.47 -16.26
N PRO A 77 21.06 0.47 -15.75
CA PRO A 77 20.51 -0.53 -14.83
C PRO A 77 19.99 0.08 -13.51
N GLY A 78 20.60 1.17 -13.02
CA GLY A 78 20.11 1.84 -11.82
C GLY A 78 18.70 2.40 -12.01
N ALA A 79 18.46 3.08 -13.12
CA ALA A 79 17.15 3.61 -13.45
C ALA A 79 16.12 2.50 -13.73
N THR A 80 16.49 1.43 -14.46
CA THR A 80 15.58 0.33 -14.75
C THR A 80 15.20 -0.48 -13.50
N ASN A 81 16.07 -0.55 -12.49
CA ASN A 81 15.78 -1.20 -11.21
C ASN A 81 14.69 -0.47 -10.40
N LEU A 82 14.38 0.79 -10.68
CA LEU A 82 13.28 1.52 -10.05
C LEU A 82 11.89 1.14 -10.60
N VAL A 83 11.81 0.53 -11.79
CA VAL A 83 10.57 0.36 -12.56
C VAL A 83 9.48 -0.36 -11.77
N THR A 84 9.80 -1.47 -11.11
CA THR A 84 8.83 -2.22 -10.29
C THR A 84 8.27 -1.36 -9.14
N GLY A 85 9.12 -0.60 -8.44
CA GLY A 85 8.66 0.25 -7.34
C GLY A 85 7.83 1.45 -7.83
N ILE A 86 8.21 2.06 -8.94
CA ILE A 86 7.41 3.11 -9.58
C ILE A 86 6.03 2.57 -10.00
N ALA A 87 5.96 1.38 -10.60
CA ALA A 87 4.69 0.74 -10.97
C ALA A 87 3.83 0.42 -9.74
N THR A 88 4.44 -0.01 -8.63
CA THR A 88 3.76 -0.24 -7.34
C THR A 88 3.13 1.05 -6.83
N ALA A 89 3.89 2.14 -6.80
CA ALA A 89 3.41 3.45 -6.38
C ALA A 89 2.28 3.97 -7.29
N TYR A 90 2.39 3.76 -8.61
CA TYR A 90 1.36 4.15 -9.59
C TYR A 90 0.04 3.43 -9.35
N MET A 91 0.09 2.11 -9.21
CA MET A 91 -1.11 1.29 -9.02
C MET A 91 -1.85 1.60 -7.71
N ASP A 92 -1.14 2.02 -6.68
CA ASP A 92 -1.73 2.32 -5.36
C ASP A 92 -1.85 3.82 -5.06
N SER A 93 -1.59 4.68 -6.06
CA SER A 93 -1.77 6.13 -5.93
C SER A 93 -0.88 6.76 -4.85
N VAL A 94 0.40 6.38 -4.82
CA VAL A 94 1.38 6.87 -3.84
C VAL A 94 2.18 8.03 -4.44
N PRO A 95 2.24 9.21 -3.79
CA PRO A 95 3.02 10.32 -4.27
C PRO A 95 4.52 10.03 -4.14
N MET A 96 5.21 9.95 -5.27
CA MET A 96 6.63 9.67 -5.35
C MET A 96 7.30 10.55 -6.42
N VAL A 97 8.51 11.03 -6.15
CA VAL A 97 9.37 11.66 -7.15
C VAL A 97 10.65 10.82 -7.28
N ALA A 98 10.80 10.16 -8.41
CA ALA A 98 11.99 9.42 -8.77
C ALA A 98 12.92 10.31 -9.60
N ILE A 99 14.13 10.57 -9.10
CA ILE A 99 15.14 11.36 -9.81
C ILE A 99 16.23 10.42 -10.30
N THR A 100 16.34 10.32 -11.64
CA THR A 100 17.40 9.59 -12.31
C THR A 100 18.37 10.56 -12.99
N CYS A 101 19.60 10.15 -13.15
CA CYS A 101 20.54 10.89 -14.00
C CYS A 101 20.92 10.03 -15.22
N ASN A 102 21.18 10.70 -16.34
CA ASN A 102 21.48 10.03 -17.60
C ASN A 102 22.85 10.47 -18.14
N VAL A 103 23.26 9.89 -19.27
CA VAL A 103 24.42 10.33 -20.03
C VAL A 103 24.27 11.79 -20.47
N ASN A 104 25.34 12.44 -20.89
CA ASN A 104 25.31 13.84 -21.36
C ASN A 104 24.32 13.99 -22.53
N VAL A 105 23.65 15.14 -22.64
CA VAL A 105 22.65 15.43 -23.69
C VAL A 105 23.11 15.03 -25.11
N PRO A 106 24.35 15.31 -25.58
CA PRO A 106 24.79 14.90 -26.90
C PRO A 106 24.93 13.40 -27.12
N LEU A 107 24.90 12.60 -26.06
CA LEU A 107 25.02 11.14 -26.08
C LEU A 107 23.69 10.41 -26.04
N LEU A 108 22.59 11.12 -25.76
CA LEU A 108 21.24 10.53 -25.71
C LEU A 108 20.83 10.00 -27.09
N GLY A 109 20.31 8.77 -27.13
CA GLY A 109 19.86 8.08 -28.35
C GLY A 109 21.01 7.55 -29.21
N LYS A 110 22.20 7.30 -28.61
CA LYS A 110 23.40 6.83 -29.33
C LYS A 110 23.96 5.50 -28.77
N ASP A 111 23.15 4.75 -28.05
CA ASP A 111 23.56 3.48 -27.42
C ASP A 111 24.83 3.63 -26.53
N SER A 112 24.92 4.76 -25.84
CA SER A 112 26.05 5.07 -24.99
C SER A 112 26.09 4.15 -23.78
N PHE A 113 27.28 3.97 -23.15
CA PHE A 113 27.41 3.12 -21.97
C PHE A 113 26.46 3.58 -20.84
N GLN A 114 25.64 2.63 -20.36
CA GLN A 114 24.60 2.85 -19.34
C GLN A 114 23.52 3.88 -19.75
N GLU A 115 23.30 4.10 -21.03
CA GLU A 115 22.15 4.85 -21.49
C GLU A 115 20.90 3.95 -21.53
N ILE A 116 19.75 4.51 -21.18
CA ILE A 116 18.44 3.92 -21.39
C ILE A 116 17.38 5.03 -21.51
N ASP A 117 16.37 4.83 -22.34
CA ASP A 117 15.18 5.70 -22.38
C ASP A 117 14.25 5.38 -21.22
N ILE A 118 14.64 5.80 -20.03
CA ILE A 118 13.86 5.56 -18.82
C ILE A 118 12.51 6.29 -18.85
N ALA A 119 12.41 7.42 -19.52
CA ALA A 119 11.17 8.14 -19.70
C ALA A 119 10.17 7.33 -20.53
N GLY A 120 10.62 6.74 -21.65
CA GLY A 120 9.79 5.84 -22.45
C GLY A 120 9.35 4.60 -21.69
N ILE A 121 10.27 3.97 -20.92
CA ILE A 121 9.97 2.79 -20.09
C ILE A 121 8.94 3.11 -19.01
N THR A 122 9.02 4.26 -18.35
CA THR A 122 8.15 4.62 -17.23
C THR A 122 6.89 5.37 -17.62
N MET A 123 6.70 5.71 -18.89
CA MET A 123 5.53 6.44 -19.38
C MET A 123 4.19 5.84 -18.92
N PRO A 124 3.93 4.52 -19.05
CA PRO A 124 2.65 3.92 -18.66
C PRO A 124 2.47 3.74 -17.15
N ILE A 125 3.50 3.94 -16.35
CA ILE A 125 3.51 3.69 -14.89
C ILE A 125 3.82 4.95 -14.07
N THR A 126 3.74 6.14 -14.68
CA THR A 126 3.91 7.43 -14.01
C THR A 126 2.75 8.36 -14.34
N LYS A 127 2.46 9.32 -13.47
CA LYS A 127 1.55 10.43 -13.79
C LYS A 127 2.16 11.34 -14.84
N HIS A 128 3.46 11.53 -14.77
CA HIS A 128 4.26 12.27 -15.74
C HIS A 128 5.73 11.90 -15.61
N ASN A 129 6.49 12.08 -16.69
CA ASN A 129 7.93 12.00 -16.67
C ASN A 129 8.56 13.17 -17.43
N PHE A 130 9.79 13.50 -17.07
CA PHE A 130 10.55 14.59 -17.66
C PHE A 130 11.96 14.14 -18.00
N ILE A 131 12.49 14.60 -19.14
CA ILE A 131 13.93 14.61 -19.45
C ILE A 131 14.36 16.07 -19.48
N VAL A 132 15.24 16.48 -18.56
CA VAL A 132 15.68 17.88 -18.43
C VAL A 132 16.92 18.14 -19.30
N LYS A 133 16.73 18.66 -20.52
CA LYS A 133 17.82 18.96 -21.47
C LYS A 133 18.28 20.41 -21.43
N ASP A 134 17.67 21.25 -20.59
CA ASP A 134 17.96 22.68 -20.44
C ASP A 134 18.04 23.03 -18.95
N ILE A 135 19.22 23.45 -18.51
CA ILE A 135 19.48 23.82 -17.11
C ILE A 135 18.53 24.91 -16.59
N HIS A 136 18.11 25.85 -17.46
CA HIS A 136 17.20 26.94 -17.06
C HIS A 136 15.80 26.44 -16.67
N LYS A 137 15.43 25.22 -17.07
CA LYS A 137 14.13 24.59 -16.75
C LYS A 137 14.19 23.64 -15.56
N LEU A 138 15.39 23.35 -15.03
CA LEU A 138 15.58 22.29 -14.02
C LEU A 138 14.75 22.55 -12.75
N ALA A 139 14.89 23.73 -12.14
CA ALA A 139 14.19 24.05 -10.90
C ALA A 139 12.65 23.98 -11.06
N ASP A 140 12.12 24.60 -12.12
CA ASP A 140 10.66 24.59 -12.36
C ASP A 140 10.15 23.18 -12.73
N THR A 141 10.98 22.34 -13.35
CA THR A 141 10.64 20.94 -13.63
C THR A 141 10.52 20.13 -12.34
N ILE A 142 11.46 20.27 -11.40
CA ILE A 142 11.39 19.58 -10.11
C ILE A 142 10.16 20.03 -9.32
N ARG A 143 9.90 21.32 -9.21
CA ARG A 143 8.71 21.88 -8.56
C ARG A 143 7.41 21.32 -9.16
N ARG A 144 7.33 21.26 -10.50
CA ARG A 144 6.20 20.65 -11.21
C ARG A 144 6.05 19.18 -10.92
N ALA A 145 7.16 18.43 -10.81
CA ALA A 145 7.12 17.01 -10.48
C ALA A 145 6.45 16.78 -9.11
N PHE A 146 6.83 17.54 -8.08
CA PHE A 146 6.21 17.47 -6.76
C PHE A 146 4.73 17.85 -6.79
N LYS A 147 4.38 18.92 -7.50
CA LYS A 147 2.98 19.33 -7.68
C LYS A 147 2.16 18.24 -8.35
N ILE A 148 2.62 17.68 -9.47
CA ILE A 148 1.91 16.63 -10.21
C ILE A 148 1.77 15.36 -9.35
N ALA A 149 2.81 14.97 -8.62
CA ALA A 149 2.78 13.79 -7.76
C ALA A 149 1.64 13.83 -6.72
N GLN A 150 1.29 15.03 -6.22
CA GLN A 150 0.34 15.22 -5.13
C GLN A 150 -1.07 15.65 -5.59
N THR A 151 -1.19 16.30 -6.76
CA THR A 151 -2.46 16.89 -7.21
C THR A 151 -3.45 15.83 -7.67
N GLY A 152 -4.71 15.94 -7.24
CA GLY A 152 -5.79 15.01 -7.58
C GLY A 152 -5.52 13.62 -7.01
N ARG A 153 -5.68 12.57 -7.84
CA ARG A 153 -5.22 11.23 -7.49
C ARG A 153 -3.69 11.25 -7.45
N PRO A 154 -3.03 10.99 -6.30
CA PRO A 154 -1.58 11.00 -6.21
C PRO A 154 -0.92 9.91 -7.07
N GLY A 155 0.38 10.04 -7.31
CA GLY A 155 1.12 9.01 -8.03
C GLY A 155 2.56 9.44 -8.34
N PRO A 156 3.38 8.53 -8.88
CA PRO A 156 4.79 8.77 -9.15
C PRO A 156 5.02 9.68 -10.36
N VAL A 157 6.09 10.46 -10.25
CA VAL A 157 6.65 11.29 -11.32
C VAL A 157 8.15 11.00 -11.43
N LEU A 158 8.65 10.82 -12.66
CA LEU A 158 10.08 10.64 -12.92
C LEU A 158 10.68 11.93 -13.48
N VAL A 159 11.86 12.28 -12.97
CA VAL A 159 12.70 13.37 -13.51
C VAL A 159 14.07 12.82 -13.85
N ASP A 160 14.36 12.70 -15.15
CA ASP A 160 15.64 12.25 -15.68
C ASP A 160 16.52 13.44 -16.04
N ILE A 161 17.73 13.51 -15.48
CA ILE A 161 18.62 14.67 -15.58
C ILE A 161 19.96 14.24 -16.17
N PRO A 162 20.28 14.61 -17.43
CA PRO A 162 21.59 14.36 -18.02
C PRO A 162 22.73 14.93 -17.18
N LYS A 163 23.87 14.24 -17.15
CA LYS A 163 25.01 14.55 -16.29
C LYS A 163 25.60 15.95 -16.53
N ASP A 164 25.68 16.39 -17.80
CA ASP A 164 26.14 17.73 -18.15
C ASP A 164 25.20 18.83 -17.63
N ILE A 165 23.89 18.58 -17.55
CA ILE A 165 22.92 19.48 -16.93
C ILE A 165 23.19 19.61 -15.41
N THR A 166 23.53 18.51 -14.73
CA THR A 166 23.87 18.58 -13.30
C THR A 166 25.15 19.39 -13.02
N ALA A 167 26.06 19.47 -13.98
CA ALA A 167 27.31 20.24 -13.90
C ALA A 167 27.18 21.71 -14.36
N ALA A 168 26.23 21.99 -15.27
CA ALA A 168 25.99 23.34 -15.80
C ALA A 168 25.53 24.31 -14.71
N LYS A 169 25.75 25.61 -14.92
CA LYS A 169 25.36 26.68 -13.96
C LYS A 169 24.27 27.57 -14.55
N THR A 170 23.35 27.99 -13.69
CA THR A 170 22.33 28.99 -14.04
C THR A 170 21.93 29.83 -12.82
N GLU A 171 21.20 30.91 -13.07
CA GLU A 171 20.58 31.69 -11.99
C GLU A 171 19.47 30.89 -11.33
N TYR A 172 19.56 30.77 -10.01
CA TYR A 172 18.53 30.14 -9.19
C TYR A 172 17.89 31.15 -8.24
N LYS A 173 16.55 31.04 -8.12
CA LYS A 173 15.71 31.80 -7.17
C LYS A 173 14.88 30.80 -6.37
N ALA A 174 15.03 30.80 -5.05
CA ALA A 174 14.20 30.01 -4.16
C ALA A 174 12.74 30.42 -4.27
N LYS A 175 11.85 29.45 -4.13
CA LYS A 175 10.39 29.65 -4.10
C LYS A 175 9.79 28.84 -2.95
N GLU A 176 8.78 29.38 -2.31
CA GLU A 176 7.96 28.59 -1.38
C GLU A 176 7.22 27.48 -2.15
N PRO A 177 7.06 26.28 -1.55
CA PRO A 177 6.30 25.21 -2.18
C PRO A 177 4.83 25.60 -2.32
N GLU A 178 4.22 25.20 -3.44
CA GLU A 178 2.78 25.38 -3.60
C GLU A 178 2.02 24.50 -2.61
N VAL A 179 1.07 25.10 -1.90
CA VAL A 179 0.13 24.34 -1.06
C VAL A 179 -0.82 23.57 -1.95
N ILE A 180 -0.78 22.25 -1.86
CA ILE A 180 -1.69 21.38 -2.60
C ILE A 180 -2.97 21.23 -1.78
N ALA A 181 -4.00 21.96 -2.17
CA ALA A 181 -5.34 21.81 -1.59
C ALA A 181 -6.08 20.62 -2.20
N GLY A 182 -6.95 19.99 -1.42
CA GLY A 182 -7.90 19.00 -1.93
C GLY A 182 -8.78 19.59 -3.04
N ILE A 183 -9.09 18.77 -4.05
CA ILE A 183 -9.96 19.22 -5.16
C ILE A 183 -11.38 19.38 -4.64
N SER A 184 -11.83 20.62 -4.49
CA SER A 184 -13.19 20.97 -4.04
C SER A 184 -14.04 21.62 -5.14
N GLN A 185 -13.40 22.08 -6.21
CA GLN A 185 -14.05 22.84 -7.31
C GLN A 185 -15.00 21.99 -8.15
N THR A 186 -14.80 20.67 -8.15
CA THR A 186 -15.63 19.70 -8.88
C THR A 186 -16.85 19.23 -8.08
N ILE A 187 -16.92 19.57 -6.79
CA ILE A 187 -18.05 19.21 -5.91
C ILE A 187 -19.20 20.17 -6.16
N THR A 188 -20.25 19.71 -6.84
CA THR A 188 -21.42 20.53 -7.16
C THR A 188 -22.53 20.38 -6.11
N GLU A 189 -23.35 21.42 -5.95
CA GLU A 189 -24.54 21.36 -5.08
C GLU A 189 -25.58 20.35 -5.58
N GLU A 190 -25.68 20.16 -6.89
CA GLU A 190 -26.57 19.18 -7.50
C GLU A 190 -26.19 17.75 -7.11
N ASP A 191 -24.90 17.39 -7.25
CA ASP A 191 -24.39 16.07 -6.90
C ASP A 191 -24.52 15.80 -5.40
N LEU A 192 -24.19 16.78 -4.55
CA LEU A 192 -24.38 16.68 -3.11
C LEU A 192 -25.84 16.42 -2.72
N ASN A 193 -26.76 17.19 -3.30
CA ASN A 193 -28.19 17.05 -3.03
C ASN A 193 -28.73 15.70 -3.53
N LYS A 194 -28.24 15.22 -4.68
CA LYS A 194 -28.58 13.89 -5.20
C LYS A 194 -28.08 12.80 -4.25
N ALA A 195 -26.82 12.87 -3.82
CA ALA A 195 -26.22 11.94 -2.88
C ALA A 195 -26.99 11.87 -1.55
N VAL A 196 -27.28 13.04 -0.95
CA VAL A 196 -28.04 13.14 0.30
C VAL A 196 -29.43 12.51 0.18
N LYS A 197 -30.15 12.80 -0.92
CA LYS A 197 -31.47 12.20 -1.17
C LYS A 197 -31.40 10.68 -1.28
N MET A 198 -30.39 10.12 -1.97
CA MET A 198 -30.21 8.67 -2.08
C MET A 198 -29.96 8.07 -0.70
N ILE A 199 -29.06 8.65 0.09
CA ILE A 199 -28.76 8.19 1.45
C ILE A 199 -30.00 8.20 2.33
N GLN A 200 -30.75 9.31 2.35
CA GLN A 200 -31.95 9.46 3.19
C GLN A 200 -33.10 8.53 2.79
N LYS A 201 -33.13 8.07 1.55
CA LYS A 201 -34.16 7.13 1.04
C LYS A 201 -33.84 5.66 1.36
N ALA A 202 -32.56 5.33 1.55
CA ALA A 202 -32.11 3.96 1.75
C ALA A 202 -32.70 3.34 3.03
N LYS A 203 -33.03 2.06 2.97
CA LYS A 203 -33.48 1.25 4.11
C LYS A 203 -32.44 0.25 4.57
N LYS A 204 -31.53 -0.12 3.67
CA LYS A 204 -30.44 -1.07 3.88
C LYS A 204 -29.13 -0.51 3.36
N PRO A 205 -28.70 0.70 3.81
CA PRO A 205 -27.46 1.28 3.34
C PRO A 205 -26.26 0.47 3.79
N TYR A 206 -25.22 0.41 2.95
CA TYR A 206 -23.95 -0.24 3.27
C TYR A 206 -22.80 0.65 2.83
N ILE A 207 -21.79 0.84 3.68
CA ILE A 207 -20.66 1.71 3.41
C ILE A 207 -19.44 0.88 3.06
N PHE A 208 -18.85 1.14 1.89
CA PHE A 208 -17.64 0.49 1.40
C PHE A 208 -16.51 1.49 1.28
N VAL A 209 -15.44 1.30 2.06
CA VAL A 209 -14.34 2.26 2.21
C VAL A 209 -13.08 1.78 1.51
N GLY A 210 -12.46 2.64 0.71
CA GLY A 210 -11.21 2.37 0.01
C GLY A 210 -10.04 3.25 0.42
N GLY A 211 -8.92 3.06 -0.31
CA GLY A 211 -7.68 3.78 -0.07
C GLY A 211 -7.78 5.30 -0.21
N GLY A 212 -8.75 5.80 -1.00
CA GLY A 212 -8.99 7.23 -1.14
C GLY A 212 -9.34 7.92 0.18
N ALA A 213 -10.05 7.24 1.09
CA ALA A 213 -10.35 7.76 2.42
C ALA A 213 -9.10 7.89 3.30
N VAL A 214 -8.16 6.93 3.19
CA VAL A 214 -6.85 6.99 3.88
C VAL A 214 -5.99 8.12 3.33
N ILE A 215 -5.91 8.23 1.99
CA ILE A 215 -5.07 9.22 1.30
C ILE A 215 -5.51 10.64 1.63
N SER A 216 -6.82 10.91 1.60
CA SER A 216 -7.38 12.24 1.90
C SER A 216 -7.38 12.59 3.39
N GLY A 217 -7.05 11.65 4.29
CA GLY A 217 -7.09 11.87 5.73
C GLY A 217 -8.49 12.10 6.28
N ALA A 218 -9.50 11.41 5.72
CA ALA A 218 -10.92 11.64 5.99
C ALA A 218 -11.50 10.78 7.13
N SER A 219 -10.67 10.18 7.98
CA SER A 219 -11.12 9.19 8.97
C SER A 219 -12.12 9.74 10.00
N GLU A 220 -11.95 10.97 10.48
CA GLU A 220 -12.86 11.58 11.43
C GLU A 220 -14.20 11.94 10.78
N GLU A 221 -14.16 12.48 9.56
CA GLU A 221 -15.35 12.79 8.77
C GLU A 221 -16.11 11.52 8.40
N LEU A 222 -15.39 10.44 8.09
CA LEU A 222 -15.95 9.12 7.83
C LEU A 222 -16.63 8.55 9.06
N LYS A 223 -16.00 8.62 10.23
CA LYS A 223 -16.58 8.16 11.49
C LYS A 223 -17.87 8.89 11.82
N ARG A 224 -17.91 10.20 11.60
CA ARG A 224 -19.13 11.00 11.75
C ARG A 224 -20.19 10.59 10.74
N PHE A 225 -19.80 10.41 9.47
CA PHE A 225 -20.70 9.97 8.39
C PHE A 225 -21.35 8.61 8.69
N VAL A 226 -20.55 7.62 9.09
CA VAL A 226 -21.06 6.28 9.47
C VAL A 226 -22.10 6.36 10.57
N LYS A 227 -21.83 7.16 11.62
CA LYS A 227 -22.78 7.34 12.73
C LYS A 227 -24.06 8.03 12.29
N MET A 228 -23.99 9.04 11.39
CA MET A 228 -25.17 9.75 10.91
C MET A 228 -26.02 8.90 9.98
N VAL A 229 -25.40 8.12 9.11
CA VAL A 229 -26.10 7.17 8.22
C VAL A 229 -26.61 5.96 9.00
N ASP A 230 -25.97 5.59 10.12
CA ASP A 230 -26.28 4.41 10.93
C ASP A 230 -26.27 3.13 10.10
N ALA A 231 -25.09 2.81 9.51
CA ALA A 231 -24.96 1.72 8.54
C ALA A 231 -23.71 0.85 8.79
N PRO A 232 -23.77 -0.45 8.43
CA PRO A 232 -22.59 -1.33 8.45
C PRO A 232 -21.50 -0.82 7.51
N VAL A 233 -20.23 -1.06 7.89
CA VAL A 233 -19.03 -0.65 7.16
C VAL A 233 -18.17 -1.85 6.80
N CYS A 234 -17.73 -1.92 5.55
CA CYS A 234 -16.64 -2.79 5.12
C CYS A 234 -15.55 -1.98 4.43
N ASP A 235 -14.38 -2.57 4.28
CA ASP A 235 -13.27 -1.94 3.58
C ASP A 235 -12.71 -2.79 2.43
N SER A 236 -11.94 -2.15 1.56
CA SER A 236 -11.00 -2.82 0.68
C SER A 236 -9.67 -3.03 1.41
N LEU A 237 -8.77 -3.84 0.86
CA LEU A 237 -7.41 -4.01 1.39
C LEU A 237 -6.72 -2.64 1.63
N MET A 238 -6.85 -1.71 0.70
CA MET A 238 -6.24 -0.37 0.79
C MET A 238 -7.01 0.59 1.69
N GLY A 239 -8.25 0.29 2.06
CA GLY A 239 -9.09 1.08 2.96
C GLY A 239 -8.88 0.79 4.45
N LYS A 240 -8.08 -0.21 4.78
CA LYS A 240 -7.80 -0.61 6.15
C LYS A 240 -7.30 0.55 7.02
N GLY A 241 -7.90 0.68 8.19
CA GLY A 241 -7.58 1.74 9.14
C GLY A 241 -8.21 3.10 8.83
N ALA A 242 -8.90 3.29 7.70
CA ALA A 242 -9.71 4.48 7.47
C ALA A 242 -10.90 4.56 8.45
N PHE A 243 -11.47 3.39 8.76
CA PHE A 243 -12.46 3.20 9.81
C PHE A 243 -11.91 2.21 10.85
N ASP A 244 -12.29 2.36 12.11
CA ASP A 244 -11.77 1.55 13.22
C ASP A 244 -12.20 0.08 13.05
N GLY A 245 -11.23 -0.83 12.96
CA GLY A 245 -11.47 -2.27 12.83
C GLY A 245 -12.06 -2.94 14.10
N GLU A 246 -12.15 -2.23 15.23
CA GLU A 246 -12.82 -2.68 16.45
C GLU A 246 -14.24 -2.12 16.61
N ASP A 247 -14.67 -1.17 15.77
CA ASP A 247 -16.02 -0.61 15.83
C ASP A 247 -17.08 -1.69 15.57
N ASP A 248 -18.19 -1.63 16.31
CA ASP A 248 -19.27 -2.61 16.22
C ASP A 248 -19.91 -2.65 14.81
N LEU A 249 -19.93 -1.53 14.09
CA LEU A 249 -20.47 -1.45 12.73
C LEU A 249 -19.51 -2.00 11.67
N TYR A 250 -18.25 -2.26 12.03
CA TYR A 250 -17.26 -2.79 11.08
C TYR A 250 -17.45 -4.29 10.85
N THR A 251 -17.58 -4.71 9.59
CA THR A 251 -17.86 -6.10 9.21
C THR A 251 -16.65 -6.84 8.63
N GLY A 252 -15.56 -6.14 8.35
CA GLY A 252 -14.35 -6.72 7.79
C GLY A 252 -14.10 -6.30 6.33
N MET A 253 -13.13 -6.95 5.69
CA MET A 253 -12.78 -6.71 4.30
C MET A 253 -13.84 -7.28 3.35
N LEU A 254 -14.07 -6.61 2.21
CA LEU A 254 -14.94 -7.04 1.12
C LEU A 254 -14.14 -7.73 0.00
N GLY A 255 -14.73 -8.72 -0.67
CA GLY A 255 -14.21 -9.31 -1.90
C GLY A 255 -13.74 -10.74 -1.76
N MET A 256 -12.79 -11.17 -2.60
CA MET A 256 -12.34 -12.56 -2.78
C MET A 256 -11.95 -13.25 -1.47
N HIS A 257 -11.20 -12.57 -0.61
CA HIS A 257 -10.81 -13.03 0.74
C HIS A 257 -11.47 -12.19 1.84
N GLY A 258 -12.59 -11.56 1.51
CA GLY A 258 -13.39 -10.81 2.45
C GLY A 258 -14.16 -11.70 3.43
N THR A 259 -14.69 -11.09 4.48
CA THR A 259 -15.57 -11.79 5.42
C THR A 259 -16.89 -12.16 4.75
N LYS A 260 -17.49 -13.29 5.16
CA LYS A 260 -18.85 -13.64 4.69
C LYS A 260 -19.88 -12.57 5.06
N ALA A 261 -19.74 -11.91 6.21
CA ALA A 261 -20.62 -10.82 6.63
C ALA A 261 -20.58 -9.63 5.66
N SER A 262 -19.39 -9.17 5.25
CA SER A 262 -19.24 -8.08 4.27
C SER A 262 -19.77 -8.47 2.90
N ASN A 263 -19.44 -9.67 2.42
CA ASN A 263 -19.84 -10.14 1.11
C ASN A 263 -21.37 -10.33 1.00
N LEU A 264 -22.02 -10.91 2.01
CA LEU A 264 -23.47 -11.08 2.07
C LEU A 264 -24.17 -9.72 2.24
N GLY A 265 -23.68 -8.87 3.14
CA GLY A 265 -24.26 -7.55 3.38
C GLY A 265 -24.28 -6.67 2.13
N VAL A 266 -23.19 -6.62 1.37
CA VAL A 266 -23.17 -5.92 0.08
C VAL A 266 -24.08 -6.57 -0.96
N SER A 267 -24.29 -7.88 -0.90
CA SER A 267 -25.21 -8.59 -1.81
C SER A 267 -26.68 -8.41 -1.45
N GLU A 268 -27.01 -7.81 -0.30
CA GLU A 268 -28.39 -7.63 0.18
C GLU A 268 -28.77 -6.16 0.43
N CYS A 269 -27.82 -5.23 0.39
CA CYS A 269 -28.08 -3.80 0.59
C CYS A 269 -28.96 -3.23 -0.53
N ASP A 270 -29.66 -2.13 -0.26
CA ASP A 270 -30.40 -1.36 -1.26
C ASP A 270 -29.66 -0.11 -1.75
N LEU A 271 -28.62 0.32 -1.00
CA LEU A 271 -27.69 1.37 -1.36
C LEU A 271 -26.28 1.00 -0.95
N LEU A 272 -25.35 0.94 -1.90
CA LEU A 272 -23.92 0.81 -1.66
C LEU A 272 -23.26 2.19 -1.77
N ILE A 273 -22.71 2.69 -0.65
CA ILE A 273 -21.99 3.97 -0.60
C ILE A 273 -20.50 3.68 -0.67
N ALA A 274 -19.92 3.90 -1.83
CA ALA A 274 -18.52 3.60 -2.14
C ALA A 274 -17.64 4.85 -1.98
N ILE A 275 -16.69 4.83 -1.04
CA ILE A 275 -15.90 5.98 -0.63
C ILE A 275 -14.42 5.76 -0.97
N GLY A 276 -13.94 6.41 -2.04
CA GLY A 276 -12.54 6.31 -2.49
C GLY A 276 -12.12 4.90 -2.89
N VAL A 277 -12.97 4.18 -3.65
CA VAL A 277 -12.76 2.80 -4.10
C VAL A 277 -12.72 2.69 -5.62
N ARG A 278 -11.92 1.75 -6.14
CA ARG A 278 -11.75 1.54 -7.59
C ARG A 278 -12.53 0.34 -8.15
N PHE A 279 -13.29 -0.37 -7.34
CA PHE A 279 -14.02 -1.56 -7.75
C PHE A 279 -13.16 -2.56 -8.55
N SER A 280 -12.01 -2.97 -7.97
CA SER A 280 -11.10 -3.92 -8.61
C SER A 280 -11.73 -5.31 -8.76
N ASP A 281 -11.17 -6.13 -9.65
CA ASP A 281 -11.57 -7.51 -9.88
C ASP A 281 -11.54 -8.38 -8.61
N ARG A 282 -10.60 -8.11 -7.69
CA ARG A 282 -10.47 -8.80 -6.40
C ARG A 282 -11.62 -8.49 -5.44
N VAL A 283 -12.29 -7.36 -5.62
CA VAL A 283 -13.46 -6.96 -4.85
C VAL A 283 -14.76 -7.44 -5.53
N LEU A 284 -14.87 -7.26 -6.84
CA LEU A 284 -16.10 -7.51 -7.57
C LEU A 284 -16.46 -9.01 -7.70
N GLY A 285 -15.46 -9.88 -7.81
CA GLY A 285 -15.70 -11.25 -8.26
C GLY A 285 -16.35 -11.25 -9.64
N ASN A 286 -17.66 -11.50 -9.72
CA ASN A 286 -18.44 -11.33 -10.93
C ASN A 286 -19.10 -9.94 -10.96
N ALA A 287 -18.59 -9.03 -11.78
CA ALA A 287 -19.09 -7.66 -11.87
C ALA A 287 -20.58 -7.54 -12.20
N LYS A 288 -21.15 -8.48 -12.97
CA LYS A 288 -22.59 -8.47 -13.31
C LYS A 288 -23.50 -8.88 -12.14
N LYS A 289 -22.94 -9.57 -11.14
CA LYS A 289 -23.66 -10.02 -9.94
C LYS A 289 -23.34 -9.17 -8.70
N PHE A 290 -22.36 -8.25 -8.80
CA PHE A 290 -21.92 -7.43 -7.68
C PHE A 290 -22.95 -6.34 -7.39
N ALA A 291 -23.53 -6.35 -6.19
CA ALA A 291 -24.50 -5.36 -5.71
C ALA A 291 -25.62 -5.03 -6.74
N SER A 292 -26.01 -6.00 -7.57
CA SER A 292 -26.94 -5.79 -8.69
C SER A 292 -28.37 -5.41 -8.27
N GLN A 293 -28.70 -5.55 -7.00
CA GLN A 293 -29.98 -5.17 -6.37
C GLN A 293 -29.96 -3.77 -5.77
N ALA A 294 -28.78 -3.13 -5.66
CA ALA A 294 -28.58 -1.86 -4.98
C ALA A 294 -28.32 -0.71 -5.95
N ASP A 295 -28.77 0.47 -5.58
CA ASP A 295 -28.23 1.71 -6.14
C ASP A 295 -26.78 1.90 -5.67
N ILE A 296 -25.90 2.46 -6.51
CA ILE A 296 -24.49 2.69 -6.18
C ILE A 296 -24.19 4.17 -6.18
N LEU A 297 -23.80 4.70 -5.02
CA LEU A 297 -23.32 6.07 -4.83
C LEU A 297 -21.80 6.05 -4.65
N GLN A 298 -21.04 6.72 -5.52
CA GLN A 298 -19.58 6.75 -5.46
C GLN A 298 -19.02 8.14 -5.17
N PHE A 299 -18.13 8.24 -4.17
CA PHE A 299 -17.30 9.41 -3.89
C PHE A 299 -15.88 9.13 -4.31
N ASP A 300 -15.34 9.94 -5.24
CA ASP A 300 -13.97 9.73 -5.74
C ASP A 300 -13.32 11.07 -6.17
N VAL A 301 -12.00 11.13 -6.09
CA VAL A 301 -11.23 12.29 -6.57
C VAL A 301 -10.96 12.20 -8.08
N ASP A 302 -11.00 10.98 -8.65
CA ASP A 302 -10.66 10.71 -10.03
C ASP A 302 -11.92 10.40 -10.87
N PRO A 303 -12.35 11.33 -11.74
CA PRO A 303 -13.53 11.09 -12.58
C PRO A 303 -13.38 9.89 -13.52
N ALA A 304 -12.16 9.45 -13.82
CA ALA A 304 -11.91 8.28 -14.67
C ALA A 304 -12.27 6.94 -14.00
N GLU A 305 -12.45 6.92 -12.67
CA GLU A 305 -12.90 5.72 -11.95
C GLU A 305 -14.42 5.54 -11.97
N ILE A 306 -15.18 6.61 -12.30
CA ILE A 306 -16.64 6.55 -12.36
C ILE A 306 -17.08 5.77 -13.59
N ASN A 307 -17.98 4.79 -13.40
CA ASN A 307 -18.50 3.92 -14.45
C ASN A 307 -17.44 3.05 -15.18
N LYS A 308 -16.24 2.92 -14.61
CA LYS A 308 -15.14 2.17 -15.23
C LYS A 308 -15.33 0.65 -15.14
N ASN A 309 -15.58 0.15 -13.95
CA ASN A 309 -15.69 -1.30 -13.69
C ASN A 309 -17.13 -1.71 -13.31
N ILE A 310 -17.92 -0.78 -12.82
CA ILE A 310 -19.33 -0.96 -12.45
C ILE A 310 -20.08 0.35 -12.75
N GLN A 311 -21.35 0.24 -13.09
CA GLN A 311 -22.20 1.43 -13.29
C GLN A 311 -22.60 2.00 -11.93
N THR A 312 -22.53 3.33 -11.80
CA THR A 312 -22.96 4.07 -10.60
C THR A 312 -24.22 4.89 -10.90
N ASP A 313 -25.15 4.97 -9.94
CA ASP A 313 -26.39 5.74 -10.07
C ASP A 313 -26.18 7.22 -9.75
N ALA A 314 -25.20 7.49 -8.90
CA ALA A 314 -24.73 8.85 -8.62
C ALA A 314 -23.27 8.86 -8.21
N SER A 315 -22.61 10.00 -8.43
CA SER A 315 -21.23 10.22 -7.97
C SER A 315 -21.05 11.66 -7.48
N VAL A 316 -20.09 11.86 -6.58
CA VAL A 316 -19.56 13.18 -6.21
C VAL A 316 -18.06 13.15 -6.44
N ILE A 317 -17.57 14.04 -7.30
CA ILE A 317 -16.16 14.10 -7.68
C ILE A 317 -15.45 15.18 -6.88
N GLY A 318 -14.41 14.80 -6.14
CA GLY A 318 -13.60 15.72 -5.35
C GLY A 318 -12.82 15.02 -4.25
N ASP A 319 -12.16 15.79 -3.41
CA ASP A 319 -11.48 15.29 -2.23
C ASP A 319 -12.48 14.64 -1.26
N ILE A 320 -12.17 13.43 -0.80
CA ILE A 320 -13.10 12.63 0.03
C ILE A 320 -13.42 13.33 1.35
N LYS A 321 -12.43 13.99 1.97
CA LYS A 321 -12.63 14.72 3.22
C LYS A 321 -13.61 15.87 3.01
N GLU A 322 -13.42 16.66 1.95
CA GLU A 322 -14.31 17.77 1.57
C GLU A 322 -15.73 17.28 1.24
N ILE A 323 -15.86 16.17 0.50
CA ILE A 323 -17.17 15.58 0.20
C ILE A 323 -17.88 15.19 1.50
N LEU A 324 -17.19 14.44 2.38
CA LEU A 324 -17.79 13.97 3.64
C LEU A 324 -18.14 15.13 4.58
N LEU A 325 -17.33 16.20 4.66
CA LEU A 325 -17.66 17.40 5.42
C LEU A 325 -19.01 17.98 4.95
N ARG A 326 -19.15 18.23 3.64
CA ARG A 326 -20.35 18.86 3.06
C ARG A 326 -21.58 17.94 3.12
N VAL A 327 -21.42 16.64 2.95
CA VAL A 327 -22.51 15.67 3.09
C VAL A 327 -22.97 15.59 4.53
N ASN A 328 -22.04 15.51 5.50
CA ASN A 328 -22.36 15.44 6.92
C ASN A 328 -23.15 16.64 7.44
N GLU A 329 -22.94 17.83 6.85
CA GLU A 329 -23.70 19.04 7.19
C GLU A 329 -25.17 19.01 6.73
N ARG A 330 -25.48 18.17 5.74
CA ARG A 330 -26.81 18.05 5.10
C ARG A 330 -27.61 16.84 5.57
N LEU A 331 -26.95 15.89 6.21
CA LEU A 331 -27.61 14.69 6.74
C LEU A 331 -28.28 14.96 8.07
N THR A 332 -29.40 14.31 8.30
CA THR A 332 -30.01 14.12 9.62
C THR A 332 -29.69 12.71 10.12
N GLN A 333 -29.64 12.54 11.45
CA GLN A 333 -29.41 11.22 12.07
C GLN A 333 -30.47 10.22 11.57
N MET A 334 -30.00 9.07 11.07
CA MET A 334 -30.83 7.97 10.60
C MET A 334 -30.86 6.83 11.62
N ASN A 335 -31.72 5.86 11.39
CA ASN A 335 -31.81 4.64 12.20
C ASN A 335 -32.07 3.43 11.31
N HIS A 336 -31.13 2.47 11.31
CA HIS A 336 -31.23 1.22 10.55
C HIS A 336 -30.95 0.01 11.47
N THR A 337 -31.39 0.07 12.71
CA THR A 337 -31.10 -0.95 13.75
C THR A 337 -31.44 -2.38 13.30
N GLU A 338 -32.58 -2.59 12.63
CA GLU A 338 -32.97 -3.93 12.13
C GLU A 338 -31.98 -4.45 11.08
N TRP A 339 -31.56 -3.58 10.17
CA TRP A 339 -30.60 -3.91 9.14
C TRP A 339 -29.21 -4.20 9.73
N ILE A 340 -28.75 -3.37 10.65
CA ILE A 340 -27.48 -3.57 11.36
C ILE A 340 -27.50 -4.90 12.09
N THR A 341 -28.57 -5.20 12.84
CA THR A 341 -28.72 -6.46 13.59
C THR A 341 -28.61 -7.65 12.64
N HIS A 342 -29.31 -7.62 11.52
CA HIS A 342 -29.26 -8.67 10.49
C HIS A 342 -27.82 -8.90 9.98
N ILE A 343 -27.05 -7.84 9.74
CA ILE A 343 -25.67 -7.99 9.28
C ILE A 343 -24.73 -8.46 10.39
N MET A 344 -24.95 -8.02 11.64
CA MET A 344 -24.15 -8.48 12.79
C MET A 344 -24.41 -9.97 13.09
N ASP A 345 -25.60 -10.47 12.83
CA ASP A 345 -25.89 -11.91 12.89
C ASP A 345 -25.01 -12.72 11.93
N TYR A 346 -24.65 -12.17 10.76
CA TYR A 346 -23.69 -12.82 9.86
C TYR A 346 -22.28 -12.86 10.45
N LYS A 347 -21.83 -11.84 11.19
CA LYS A 347 -20.53 -11.89 11.89
C LYS A 347 -20.49 -13.01 12.93
N VAL A 348 -21.58 -13.19 13.66
CA VAL A 348 -21.71 -14.25 14.65
C VAL A 348 -21.80 -15.64 14.01
N LYS A 349 -22.56 -15.75 12.92
CA LYS A 349 -22.79 -17.02 12.23
C LYS A 349 -21.57 -17.52 11.43
N TYR A 350 -20.80 -16.60 10.88
CA TYR A 350 -19.67 -16.87 9.99
C TYR A 350 -18.38 -16.19 10.45
N PRO A 351 -17.89 -16.47 11.68
CA PRO A 351 -16.67 -15.87 12.18
C PRO A 351 -15.45 -16.35 11.36
N LEU A 352 -14.40 -15.54 11.31
CA LEU A 352 -13.10 -16.00 10.86
C LEU A 352 -12.55 -17.00 11.90
N THR A 353 -12.12 -18.15 11.42
CA THR A 353 -11.62 -19.23 12.28
C THR A 353 -10.35 -19.85 11.74
N TYR A 354 -9.51 -20.36 12.63
CA TYR A 354 -8.31 -21.12 12.30
C TYR A 354 -8.06 -22.22 13.37
N PRO A 355 -7.19 -23.21 13.12
CA PRO A 355 -6.91 -24.29 14.08
C PRO A 355 -6.45 -23.75 15.44
N LYS A 356 -7.02 -24.30 16.52
CA LYS A 356 -6.70 -23.89 17.91
C LYS A 356 -5.32 -24.35 18.37
N THR A 357 -4.72 -25.30 17.70
CA THR A 357 -3.41 -25.88 18.01
C THR A 357 -2.41 -25.65 16.87
N GLY A 358 -1.11 -25.71 17.20
CA GLY A 358 -0.04 -25.45 16.24
C GLY A 358 0.18 -23.97 15.95
N LEU A 359 1.29 -23.65 15.30
CA LEU A 359 1.60 -22.33 14.78
C LEU A 359 0.94 -22.19 13.41
N SER A 360 0.28 -21.07 13.16
CA SER A 360 -0.37 -20.76 11.89
C SER A 360 -0.29 -19.27 11.58
N GLY A 361 -0.45 -18.88 10.31
CA GLY A 361 -0.43 -17.47 9.92
C GLY A 361 -1.41 -16.60 10.72
N PRO A 362 -2.70 -16.95 10.81
CA PRO A 362 -3.67 -16.21 11.62
C PRO A 362 -3.25 -16.01 13.08
N TYR A 363 -2.74 -17.06 13.73
CA TYR A 363 -2.28 -16.96 15.12
C TYR A 363 -1.14 -15.94 15.26
N VAL A 364 -0.15 -16.01 14.38
CA VAL A 364 0.98 -15.05 14.37
C VAL A 364 0.47 -13.62 14.29
N ILE A 365 -0.49 -13.35 13.41
CA ILE A 365 -1.05 -12.00 13.22
C ILE A 365 -1.84 -11.54 14.46
N GLU A 366 -2.69 -12.39 15.05
CA GLU A 366 -3.44 -12.03 16.24
C GLU A 366 -2.54 -11.79 17.46
N ASP A 367 -1.46 -12.56 17.60
CA ASP A 367 -0.52 -12.36 18.69
C ASP A 367 0.30 -11.06 18.52
N ILE A 368 0.69 -10.71 17.27
CA ILE A 368 1.28 -9.41 16.96
C ILE A 368 0.30 -8.28 17.31
N TYR A 369 -0.97 -8.40 16.92
CA TYR A 369 -2.00 -7.41 17.28
C TYR A 369 -2.10 -7.22 18.79
N LYS A 370 -2.15 -8.31 19.53
CA LYS A 370 -2.27 -8.32 21.00
C LYS A 370 -1.04 -7.69 21.67
N GLU A 371 0.17 -8.13 21.32
CA GLU A 371 1.41 -7.67 21.95
C GLU A 371 1.74 -6.21 21.60
N THR A 372 1.26 -5.70 20.45
CA THR A 372 1.39 -4.30 20.04
C THR A 372 0.18 -3.43 20.42
N ASN A 373 -0.86 -4.03 21.00
CA ASN A 373 -2.14 -3.36 21.25
C ASN A 373 -2.74 -2.69 19.99
N GLY A 374 -2.44 -3.23 18.81
CA GLY A 374 -2.87 -2.69 17.53
C GLY A 374 -2.26 -1.35 17.13
N ASP A 375 -1.17 -0.91 17.78
CA ASP A 375 -0.52 0.40 17.50
C ASP A 375 0.76 0.30 16.65
N ALA A 376 1.05 -0.86 16.05
CA ALA A 376 2.16 -1.02 15.12
C ALA A 376 1.77 -0.62 13.70
N ILE A 377 2.77 -0.21 12.91
CA ILE A 377 2.66 -0.15 11.45
C ILE A 377 2.96 -1.55 10.92
N ILE A 378 1.97 -2.17 10.31
CA ILE A 378 2.11 -3.46 9.65
C ILE A 378 2.40 -3.24 8.18
N VAL A 379 3.54 -3.76 7.74
CA VAL A 379 3.89 -3.83 6.33
C VAL A 379 3.72 -5.27 5.88
N THR A 380 3.27 -5.52 4.68
CA THR A 380 3.16 -6.89 4.19
C THR A 380 3.82 -7.06 2.83
N GLU A 381 4.39 -8.21 2.65
CA GLU A 381 4.62 -8.80 1.33
C GLU A 381 3.30 -9.29 0.73
N VAL A 382 3.33 -9.94 -0.44
CA VAL A 382 2.13 -10.36 -1.18
C VAL A 382 1.96 -11.87 -1.18
N GLY A 383 0.80 -12.34 -0.70
CA GLY A 383 0.47 -13.75 -0.61
C GLY A 383 -0.55 -14.08 0.48
N GLN A 384 -0.52 -15.31 1.00
CA GLN A 384 -1.41 -15.74 2.09
C GLN A 384 -1.21 -14.88 3.35
N HIS A 385 0.02 -14.58 3.70
CA HIS A 385 0.40 -13.75 4.85
C HIS A 385 -0.21 -12.33 4.77
N GLN A 386 -0.29 -11.74 3.57
CA GLN A 386 -0.97 -10.47 3.33
C GLN A 386 -2.47 -10.56 3.67
N MET A 387 -3.12 -11.63 3.22
CA MET A 387 -4.55 -11.83 3.47
C MET A 387 -4.82 -12.10 4.95
N TRP A 388 -3.99 -12.91 5.62
CA TRP A 388 -4.10 -13.12 7.07
C TRP A 388 -3.88 -11.82 7.84
N ALA A 389 -2.90 -10.99 7.46
CA ALA A 389 -2.71 -9.67 8.06
C ALA A 389 -3.94 -8.78 7.85
N ALA A 390 -4.57 -8.82 6.66
CA ALA A 390 -5.78 -8.05 6.37
C ALA A 390 -7.01 -8.54 7.14
N GLN A 391 -7.10 -9.86 7.45
CA GLN A 391 -8.25 -10.47 8.12
C GLN A 391 -8.16 -10.43 9.65
N TYR A 392 -6.96 -10.65 10.22
CA TYR A 392 -6.80 -10.92 11.65
C TYR A 392 -6.13 -9.79 12.45
N TYR A 393 -5.48 -8.81 11.79
CA TYR A 393 -5.04 -7.58 12.45
C TYR A 393 -6.14 -6.51 12.37
N LYS A 394 -6.55 -5.96 13.51
CA LYS A 394 -7.59 -4.94 13.58
C LYS A 394 -6.96 -3.55 13.47
N TYR A 395 -6.98 -2.98 12.28
CA TYR A 395 -6.43 -1.66 12.03
C TYR A 395 -7.34 -0.57 12.60
N LYS A 396 -6.85 0.20 13.56
CA LYS A 396 -7.63 1.25 14.26
C LYS A 396 -7.38 2.65 13.70
N LYS A 397 -6.27 2.84 13.00
CA LYS A 397 -5.80 4.15 12.52
C LYS A 397 -5.41 4.08 11.04
N PRO A 398 -5.59 5.17 10.28
CA PRO A 398 -5.10 5.23 8.91
C PRO A 398 -3.58 5.16 8.86
N ARG A 399 -3.03 4.75 7.70
CA ARG A 399 -1.59 4.65 7.42
C ARG A 399 -0.84 3.64 8.30
N THR A 400 -1.54 2.66 8.86
CA THR A 400 -0.95 1.58 9.67
C THR A 400 -0.90 0.23 8.96
N LEU A 401 -1.48 0.11 7.76
CA LEU A 401 -1.23 -0.98 6.82
C LEU A 401 -0.55 -0.44 5.57
N LEU A 402 0.63 -0.97 5.27
CA LEU A 402 1.38 -0.69 4.03
C LEU A 402 1.52 -1.99 3.25
N THR A 403 1.00 -2.01 2.03
CA THR A 403 0.99 -3.23 1.21
C THR A 403 0.87 -2.88 -0.27
N SER A 404 1.37 -3.73 -1.16
CA SER A 404 1.16 -3.61 -2.60
C SER A 404 -0.19 -4.23 -2.97
N GLY A 405 -1.25 -3.41 -2.93
CA GLY A 405 -2.62 -3.89 -3.18
C GLY A 405 -3.00 -3.97 -4.65
N GLY A 406 -2.54 -3.02 -5.46
CA GLY A 406 -2.89 -2.93 -6.89
C GLY A 406 -1.99 -3.76 -7.79
N LEU A 407 -0.67 -3.65 -7.66
CA LEU A 407 0.28 -4.41 -8.49
C LEU A 407 0.55 -5.81 -7.93
N GLY A 408 0.46 -5.99 -6.62
CA GLY A 408 0.72 -7.28 -5.99
C GLY A 408 2.20 -7.67 -6.01
N THR A 409 3.08 -6.73 -5.67
CA THR A 409 4.53 -6.87 -5.79
C THR A 409 5.10 -7.72 -4.66
N MET A 410 5.52 -8.93 -4.95
CA MET A 410 6.39 -9.71 -4.08
C MET A 410 7.77 -9.04 -4.00
N GLY A 411 8.35 -8.96 -2.80
CA GLY A 411 9.60 -8.22 -2.53
C GLY A 411 9.40 -6.74 -2.18
N TYR A 412 8.16 -6.29 -2.02
CA TYR A 412 7.81 -4.92 -1.63
C TYR A 412 8.10 -4.62 -0.15
N GLY A 413 7.78 -5.58 0.73
CA GLY A 413 7.55 -5.32 2.15
C GLY A 413 8.76 -4.81 2.91
N LEU A 414 9.92 -5.45 2.78
CA LEU A 414 11.12 -5.08 3.55
C LEU A 414 11.61 -3.66 3.21
N GLY A 415 11.66 -3.31 1.91
CA GLY A 415 12.00 -1.94 1.49
C GLY A 415 11.00 -0.92 2.07
N ALA A 416 9.70 -1.18 1.92
CA ALA A 416 8.65 -0.31 2.45
C ALA A 416 8.70 -0.18 3.98
N ALA A 417 9.02 -1.25 4.70
CA ALA A 417 9.17 -1.25 6.14
C ALA A 417 10.36 -0.37 6.59
N ILE A 418 11.48 -0.41 5.86
CA ILE A 418 12.61 0.49 6.09
C ILE A 418 12.17 1.95 5.93
N GLY A 419 11.45 2.27 4.86
CA GLY A 419 10.92 3.61 4.63
C GLY A 419 9.96 4.07 5.72
N ALA A 420 9.04 3.20 6.14
CA ALA A 420 8.09 3.47 7.21
C ALA A 420 8.77 3.70 8.57
N GLN A 421 9.78 2.87 8.92
CA GLN A 421 10.49 3.01 10.19
C GLN A 421 11.33 4.31 10.24
N ILE A 422 11.86 4.73 9.10
CA ILE A 422 12.58 6.01 9.00
C ILE A 422 11.60 7.19 9.10
N GLY A 423 10.45 7.09 8.45
CA GLY A 423 9.42 8.13 8.47
C GLY A 423 8.67 8.27 9.79
N CYS A 424 8.55 7.18 10.55
CA CYS A 424 7.83 7.09 11.82
C CYS A 424 8.71 6.40 12.89
N PRO A 425 9.81 7.04 13.32
CA PRO A 425 10.78 6.41 14.22
C PRO A 425 10.24 6.06 15.60
N GLU A 426 9.14 6.69 16.01
CA GLU A 426 8.45 6.45 17.29
C GLU A 426 7.50 5.24 17.24
N LYS A 427 7.25 4.69 16.05
CA LYS A 427 6.35 3.55 15.86
C LYS A 427 7.12 2.25 15.71
N GLN A 428 6.55 1.18 16.24
CA GLN A 428 7.02 -0.16 15.90
C GLN A 428 6.57 -0.50 14.47
N VAL A 429 7.51 -0.87 13.61
CA VAL A 429 7.21 -1.36 12.25
C VAL A 429 7.49 -2.85 12.18
N ILE A 430 6.51 -3.61 11.69
CA ILE A 430 6.59 -5.07 11.55
C ILE A 430 6.24 -5.43 10.10
N ASN A 431 7.20 -6.02 9.39
CA ASN A 431 6.94 -6.60 8.08
C ASN A 431 6.51 -8.05 8.20
N ILE A 432 5.42 -8.42 7.54
CA ILE A 432 4.89 -9.78 7.47
C ILE A 432 5.17 -10.31 6.06
N ALA A 433 6.09 -11.25 5.96
CA ALA A 433 6.53 -11.82 4.69
C ALA A 433 6.19 -13.31 4.59
N GLY A 434 6.04 -13.82 3.38
CA GLY A 434 6.23 -15.23 3.10
C GLY A 434 7.70 -15.49 2.75
N ASP A 435 8.16 -16.72 2.94
CA ASP A 435 9.53 -17.14 2.62
C ASP A 435 9.90 -16.86 1.15
N GLY A 436 9.00 -17.11 0.22
CA GLY A 436 9.21 -16.81 -1.19
C GLY A 436 9.32 -15.31 -1.51
N CYS A 437 8.56 -14.47 -0.80
CA CYS A 437 8.62 -13.02 -0.98
C CYS A 437 9.89 -12.41 -0.38
N PHE A 438 10.23 -12.82 0.85
CA PHE A 438 11.39 -12.32 1.56
C PHE A 438 12.69 -12.51 0.74
N ARG A 439 12.81 -13.64 0.04
CA ARG A 439 13.98 -13.93 -0.82
C ARG A 439 14.23 -12.91 -1.92
N MET A 440 13.19 -12.20 -2.38
CA MET A 440 13.32 -11.28 -3.52
C MET A 440 14.12 -10.01 -3.19
N ASN A 441 14.05 -9.54 -1.93
CA ASN A 441 14.73 -8.32 -1.48
C ASN A 441 15.38 -8.49 -0.08
N MET A 442 15.73 -9.69 0.33
CA MET A 442 16.37 -9.99 1.63
C MET A 442 17.69 -9.26 1.86
N ASN A 443 18.35 -8.81 0.79
CA ASN A 443 19.55 -7.99 0.84
C ASN A 443 19.33 -6.66 1.60
N GLU A 444 18.11 -6.17 1.68
CA GLU A 444 17.78 -4.94 2.41
C GLU A 444 17.84 -5.10 3.95
N ILE A 445 17.99 -6.32 4.48
CA ILE A 445 18.34 -6.51 5.91
C ILE A 445 19.65 -5.78 6.23
N ALA A 446 20.64 -5.82 5.33
CA ALA A 446 21.89 -5.07 5.50
C ALA A 446 21.64 -3.55 5.54
N THR A 447 20.66 -3.04 4.82
CA THR A 447 20.22 -1.63 4.89
C THR A 447 19.61 -1.30 6.25
N ALA A 448 18.70 -2.14 6.75
CA ALA A 448 18.07 -1.96 8.06
C ALA A 448 19.13 -1.98 9.19
N VAL A 449 20.09 -2.89 9.13
CA VAL A 449 21.21 -2.98 10.08
C VAL A 449 22.10 -1.74 10.04
N ARG A 450 22.49 -1.30 8.83
CA ARG A 450 23.30 -0.07 8.64
C ARG A 450 22.61 1.15 9.22
N GLN A 451 21.31 1.25 9.07
CA GLN A 451 20.49 2.34 9.57
C GLN A 451 20.09 2.19 11.05
N LYS A 452 20.44 1.07 11.68
CA LYS A 452 20.10 0.71 13.08
C LYS A 452 18.61 0.85 13.35
N LEU A 453 17.79 0.26 12.49
CA LEU A 453 16.32 0.34 12.60
C LEU A 453 15.79 -0.78 13.50
N PRO A 454 14.92 -0.48 14.48
CA PRO A 454 14.26 -1.50 15.31
C PRO A 454 13.11 -2.19 14.53
N LEU A 455 13.41 -2.63 13.33
CA LEU A 455 12.46 -3.26 12.42
C LEU A 455 12.32 -4.75 12.73
N ILE A 456 11.10 -5.25 12.75
CA ILE A 456 10.82 -6.68 12.90
C ILE A 456 10.36 -7.25 11.56
N GLU A 457 11.09 -8.24 11.07
CA GLU A 457 10.75 -9.06 9.90
C GLU A 457 10.18 -10.39 10.38
N VAL A 458 8.90 -10.67 10.11
CA VAL A 458 8.24 -11.93 10.46
C VAL A 458 7.99 -12.74 9.20
N ILE A 459 8.73 -13.81 9.03
CA ILE A 459 8.62 -14.71 7.88
C ILE A 459 7.63 -15.82 8.20
N ILE A 460 6.48 -15.81 7.56
CA ILE A 460 5.51 -16.91 7.57
C ILE A 460 6.01 -17.97 6.59
N ASN A 461 6.82 -18.89 7.10
CA ASN A 461 7.58 -19.85 6.33
C ASN A 461 6.82 -21.17 6.23
N ASN A 462 6.22 -21.43 5.09
CA ASN A 462 5.53 -22.69 4.79
C ASN A 462 6.24 -23.53 3.73
N HIS A 463 7.46 -23.15 3.33
CA HIS A 463 8.29 -23.79 2.30
C HIS A 463 7.61 -23.89 0.92
N VAL A 464 6.63 -23.02 0.64
CA VAL A 464 5.91 -23.01 -0.64
C VAL A 464 5.51 -21.58 -1.04
N LEU A 465 5.22 -21.37 -2.31
CA LEU A 465 4.51 -20.18 -2.77
C LEU A 465 3.02 -20.33 -2.43
N GLY A 466 2.67 -20.06 -1.16
CA GLY A 466 1.45 -20.51 -0.51
C GLY A 466 0.15 -20.12 -1.22
N MET A 467 0.01 -18.87 -1.71
CA MET A 467 -1.20 -18.46 -2.43
C MET A 467 -1.30 -19.18 -3.79
N VAL A 468 -0.20 -19.33 -4.52
CA VAL A 468 -0.19 -20.06 -5.80
C VAL A 468 -0.51 -21.53 -5.57
N ARG A 469 0.11 -22.16 -4.55
CA ARG A 469 -0.17 -23.54 -4.14
C ARG A 469 -1.65 -23.72 -3.76
N GLN A 470 -2.26 -22.78 -3.03
CA GLN A 470 -3.69 -22.83 -2.70
C GLN A 470 -4.57 -22.88 -3.95
N TRP A 471 -4.24 -22.09 -4.97
CA TRP A 471 -4.95 -22.14 -6.26
C TRP A 471 -4.71 -23.44 -7.00
N GLN A 472 -3.49 -23.98 -7.01
CA GLN A 472 -3.19 -25.28 -7.61
C GLN A 472 -3.93 -26.41 -6.91
N ASP A 473 -4.07 -26.34 -5.59
CA ASP A 473 -4.84 -27.31 -4.81
C ASP A 473 -6.33 -27.28 -5.14
N LEU A 474 -6.92 -26.07 -5.22
CA LEU A 474 -8.36 -25.91 -5.39
C LEU A 474 -8.85 -26.02 -6.84
N PHE A 475 -8.04 -25.60 -7.82
CA PHE A 475 -8.50 -25.42 -9.20
C PHE A 475 -7.66 -26.13 -10.26
N TYR A 476 -6.52 -26.74 -9.88
CA TYR A 476 -5.58 -27.40 -10.81
C TYR A 476 -5.24 -28.83 -10.39
N GLU A 477 -6.17 -29.54 -9.73
CA GLU A 477 -6.04 -30.97 -9.37
C GLU A 477 -4.74 -31.30 -8.62
N LYS A 478 -4.29 -30.37 -7.75
CA LYS A 478 -3.05 -30.52 -6.95
C LYS A 478 -1.76 -30.67 -7.79
N ARG A 479 -1.76 -30.16 -9.02
CA ARG A 479 -0.54 -30.11 -9.83
C ARG A 479 0.34 -28.95 -9.36
N TYR A 480 1.18 -29.18 -8.37
CA TYR A 480 2.05 -28.18 -7.72
C TYR A 480 3.29 -27.85 -8.55
N SER A 481 3.11 -27.19 -9.69
CA SER A 481 4.22 -26.82 -10.57
C SER A 481 5.00 -25.64 -10.02
N ALA A 482 6.28 -25.83 -9.72
CA ALA A 482 7.26 -24.83 -9.31
C ALA A 482 6.83 -23.96 -8.09
N THR A 483 6.09 -24.54 -7.15
CA THR A 483 5.62 -23.83 -5.95
C THR A 483 6.20 -24.36 -4.65
N VAL A 484 7.01 -25.40 -4.68
CA VAL A 484 7.73 -25.93 -3.51
C VAL A 484 9.11 -25.30 -3.42
N LEU A 485 9.47 -24.81 -2.23
CA LEU A 485 10.73 -24.16 -1.92
C LEU A 485 11.54 -25.09 -0.97
N ASP A 486 12.13 -26.13 -1.54
CA ASP A 486 12.83 -27.21 -0.82
C ASP A 486 14.37 -27.05 -0.77
N ASP A 487 14.86 -25.83 -0.99
CA ASP A 487 16.29 -25.52 -1.07
C ASP A 487 17.00 -25.33 0.29
N GLY A 488 16.29 -25.47 1.40
CA GLY A 488 16.87 -25.50 2.75
C GLY A 488 17.49 -24.19 3.23
N VAL A 489 17.01 -23.02 2.76
CA VAL A 489 17.49 -21.72 3.23
C VAL A 489 17.23 -21.55 4.72
N ASP A 490 18.27 -21.24 5.49
CA ASP A 490 18.20 -20.94 6.92
C ASP A 490 18.14 -19.42 7.14
N TYR A 491 16.93 -18.88 7.33
CA TYR A 491 16.72 -17.45 7.48
C TYR A 491 17.28 -16.88 8.78
N VAL A 492 17.43 -17.67 9.83
CA VAL A 492 18.07 -17.25 11.08
C VAL A 492 19.55 -16.99 10.85
N LYS A 493 20.27 -17.97 10.27
CA LYS A 493 21.68 -17.79 9.94
C LYS A 493 21.92 -16.66 8.93
N LEU A 494 21.01 -16.49 7.97
CA LEU A 494 21.08 -15.40 7.00
C LEU A 494 20.94 -14.05 7.69
N ALA A 495 19.99 -13.89 8.61
CA ALA A 495 19.82 -12.68 9.40
C ALA A 495 21.08 -12.35 10.21
N GLU A 496 21.62 -13.34 10.92
CA GLU A 496 22.85 -13.21 11.73
C GLU A 496 24.07 -12.84 10.86
N ALA A 497 24.21 -13.47 9.69
CA ALA A 497 25.29 -13.15 8.74
C ALA A 497 25.19 -11.72 8.19
N MET A 498 24.00 -11.16 8.11
CA MET A 498 23.76 -9.75 7.72
C MET A 498 23.80 -8.78 8.90
N GLY A 499 23.99 -9.26 10.14
CA GLY A 499 24.12 -8.43 11.34
C GLY A 499 22.81 -8.15 12.08
N ALA A 500 21.70 -8.79 11.72
CA ALA A 500 20.44 -8.75 12.44
C ALA A 500 20.34 -9.89 13.47
N ALA A 501 19.45 -9.78 14.45
CA ALA A 501 19.12 -10.91 15.31
C ALA A 501 18.16 -11.86 14.59
N GLY A 502 18.31 -13.18 14.79
CA GLY A 502 17.45 -14.19 14.18
C GLY A 502 16.84 -15.12 15.23
N TYR A 503 15.54 -15.43 15.08
CA TYR A 503 14.85 -16.42 15.92
C TYR A 503 14.01 -17.34 15.04
N ARG A 504 13.95 -18.62 15.40
CA ARG A 504 13.03 -19.59 14.78
C ARG A 504 11.92 -19.96 15.74
N ALA A 505 10.71 -20.07 15.20
CA ALA A 505 9.54 -20.50 15.93
C ALA A 505 8.82 -21.62 15.16
N THR A 506 8.59 -22.76 15.82
CA THR A 506 7.88 -23.92 15.29
C THR A 506 6.56 -24.18 16.02
N ASN A 507 6.33 -23.45 17.10
CA ASN A 507 5.13 -23.49 17.92
C ASN A 507 4.82 -22.11 18.53
N ARG A 508 3.64 -21.97 19.14
CA ARG A 508 3.15 -20.71 19.69
C ARG A 508 4.02 -20.14 20.81
N GLU A 509 4.53 -20.98 21.70
CA GLU A 509 5.37 -20.55 22.83
C GLU A 509 6.70 -19.95 22.34
N GLU A 510 7.36 -20.61 21.37
CA GLU A 510 8.58 -20.10 20.74
C GLU A 510 8.32 -18.77 20.05
N PHE A 511 7.20 -18.66 19.30
CA PHE A 511 6.83 -17.40 18.64
C PHE A 511 6.63 -16.27 19.65
N ASN A 512 5.82 -16.49 20.69
CA ASN A 512 5.54 -15.47 21.71
C ASN A 512 6.83 -14.99 22.40
N LYS A 513 7.75 -15.92 22.67
CA LYS A 513 9.06 -15.59 23.26
C LYS A 513 9.93 -14.79 22.29
N ALA A 514 9.96 -15.17 21.00
CA ALA A 514 10.69 -14.46 19.96
C ALA A 514 10.14 -13.05 19.73
N LEU A 515 8.80 -12.90 19.63
CA LEU A 515 8.14 -11.62 19.43
C LEU A 515 8.42 -10.65 20.59
N LYS A 516 8.33 -11.10 21.85
CA LYS A 516 8.66 -10.27 23.01
C LYS A 516 10.11 -9.79 23.01
N LYS A 517 11.06 -10.64 22.59
CA LYS A 517 12.45 -10.22 22.43
C LYS A 517 12.62 -9.21 21.30
N ALA A 518 11.92 -9.44 20.19
CA ALA A 518 11.98 -8.54 19.02
C ALA A 518 11.40 -7.15 19.35
N LEU A 519 10.28 -7.09 20.06
CA LEU A 519 9.66 -5.83 20.50
C LEU A 519 10.52 -5.04 21.49
N ALA A 520 11.43 -5.71 22.20
CA ALA A 520 12.37 -5.09 23.13
C ALA A 520 13.72 -4.75 22.47
N SER A 521 13.90 -5.06 21.18
CA SER A 521 15.17 -4.84 20.46
C SER A 521 15.23 -3.43 19.87
N ASP A 522 16.40 -2.82 19.91
CA ASP A 522 16.74 -1.58 19.21
C ASP A 522 17.46 -1.80 17.86
N THR A 523 17.56 -3.06 17.44
CA THR A 523 18.20 -3.49 16.19
C THR A 523 17.24 -4.38 15.38
N PRO A 524 17.47 -4.55 14.05
CA PRO A 524 16.62 -5.39 13.23
C PRO A 524 16.56 -6.84 13.73
N VAL A 525 15.36 -7.41 13.72
CA VAL A 525 15.11 -8.80 14.13
C VAL A 525 14.36 -9.53 13.02
N VAL A 526 14.79 -10.76 12.72
CA VAL A 526 14.08 -11.67 11.82
C VAL A 526 13.51 -12.85 12.64
N ILE A 527 12.21 -13.11 12.50
CA ILE A 527 11.53 -14.27 13.12
C ILE A 527 11.08 -15.22 12.01
N ASP A 528 11.68 -16.38 11.93
CA ASP A 528 11.35 -17.46 10.99
C ASP A 528 10.26 -18.37 11.60
N CYS A 529 9.00 -18.18 11.19
CA CYS A 529 7.81 -18.89 11.70
C CYS A 529 7.49 -20.08 10.80
N ILE A 530 7.81 -21.28 11.21
CA ILE A 530 7.52 -22.49 10.45
C ILE A 530 6.07 -22.90 10.62
N ILE A 531 5.30 -22.86 9.55
CA ILE A 531 3.89 -23.25 9.51
C ILE A 531 3.62 -24.38 8.52
N ASN A 532 2.38 -24.88 8.49
CA ASN A 532 2.01 -25.97 7.58
C ASN A 532 1.91 -25.45 6.13
N SER A 533 2.47 -26.21 5.18
CA SER A 533 2.42 -25.90 3.74
C SER A 533 1.02 -25.91 3.13
N ASP A 534 0.07 -26.60 3.76
CA ASP A 534 -1.31 -26.72 3.31
C ASP A 534 -2.28 -25.76 4.00
N ASP A 535 -1.79 -24.86 4.87
CA ASP A 535 -2.59 -23.79 5.43
C ASP A 535 -3.17 -22.90 4.32
N LYS A 536 -4.45 -22.55 4.44
CA LYS A 536 -5.19 -21.81 3.42
C LYS A 536 -5.82 -20.54 3.98
N VAL A 537 -5.99 -19.56 3.12
CA VAL A 537 -6.76 -18.35 3.43
C VAL A 537 -8.24 -18.62 3.21
N TRP A 538 -9.03 -18.41 4.24
CA TRP A 538 -10.48 -18.54 4.22
C TRP A 538 -11.17 -17.31 4.82
N PRO A 539 -12.37 -16.93 4.38
CA PRO A 539 -13.14 -17.43 3.21
C PRO A 539 -12.46 -17.11 1.88
N MET A 540 -12.95 -17.74 0.80
CA MET A 540 -12.52 -17.46 -0.56
C MET A 540 -13.73 -17.46 -1.51
N VAL A 541 -13.70 -16.57 -2.51
CA VAL A 541 -14.62 -16.58 -3.66
C VAL A 541 -13.89 -17.18 -4.85
N ALA A 542 -14.50 -18.17 -5.51
CA ALA A 542 -13.92 -18.75 -6.72
C ALA A 542 -13.86 -17.71 -7.87
N PRO A 543 -12.87 -17.79 -8.78
CA PRO A 543 -12.76 -16.85 -9.90
C PRO A 543 -14.05 -16.79 -10.73
N GLY A 544 -14.54 -15.57 -10.99
CA GLY A 544 -15.74 -15.31 -11.79
C GLY A 544 -17.08 -15.58 -11.07
N GLU A 545 -17.05 -16.00 -9.81
CA GLU A 545 -18.26 -16.21 -9.01
C GLU A 545 -18.70 -14.93 -8.29
N ALA A 546 -19.97 -14.91 -7.85
CA ALA A 546 -20.50 -13.82 -7.04
C ALA A 546 -19.83 -13.81 -5.66
N ILE A 547 -19.63 -12.62 -5.07
CA ILE A 547 -19.03 -12.50 -3.73
C ILE A 547 -19.88 -13.19 -2.65
N SER A 548 -21.19 -13.29 -2.83
CA SER A 548 -22.10 -14.02 -1.94
C SER A 548 -21.83 -15.53 -1.89
N SER A 549 -21.14 -16.10 -2.89
CA SER A 549 -20.77 -17.52 -2.92
C SER A 549 -19.46 -17.84 -2.20
N ALA A 550 -18.97 -16.94 -1.35
CA ALA A 550 -17.76 -17.17 -0.55
C ALA A 550 -17.86 -18.47 0.28
N PHE A 551 -16.84 -19.31 0.17
CA PHE A 551 -16.80 -20.63 0.83
C PHE A 551 -15.58 -20.77 1.74
N THR A 552 -15.64 -21.72 2.65
CA THR A 552 -14.58 -22.09 3.59
C THR A 552 -14.14 -23.55 3.37
N GLY A 553 -13.10 -23.99 4.08
CA GLY A 553 -12.69 -25.39 4.07
C GLY A 553 -13.79 -26.34 4.56
N ASP A 554 -14.64 -25.93 5.50
CA ASP A 554 -15.74 -26.74 6.01
C ASP A 554 -16.89 -26.85 5.00
N ASP A 555 -17.14 -25.80 4.21
CA ASP A 555 -18.11 -25.85 3.10
C ASP A 555 -17.67 -26.84 2.02
N LEU A 556 -16.35 -26.96 1.76
CA LEU A 556 -15.81 -27.94 0.80
C LEU A 556 -15.93 -29.38 1.31
N LYS A 557 -15.69 -29.63 2.61
CA LYS A 557 -15.84 -30.97 3.20
C LYS A 557 -17.26 -31.47 3.10
N LYS A 558 -18.24 -30.63 3.44
CA LYS A 558 -19.67 -30.96 3.34
C LYS A 558 -20.09 -31.35 1.92
N LYS A 559 -19.60 -30.63 0.90
CA LYS A 559 -19.86 -30.96 -0.51
C LYS A 559 -19.22 -32.27 -0.99
N GLN A 560 -18.21 -32.76 -0.33
CA GLN A 560 -17.58 -34.06 -0.65
C GLN A 560 -18.25 -35.23 0.05
N GLU A 561 -19.02 -34.97 1.12
CA GLU A 561 -19.80 -35.95 1.87
C GLU A 561 -21.23 -36.14 1.32
N GLU A 562 -21.71 -35.17 0.54
CA GLU A 562 -22.96 -35.24 -0.24
C GLU A 562 -22.76 -35.93 -1.62
#